data_6c3039477a4f8aecdb086e0c6062377c
#
_entry.id   6c3039477a4f8aecdb086e0c6062377c
#
_cell.length_a   1.000
_cell.length_b   1.000
_cell.length_c   1.000
_cell.angle_alpha   90.00
_cell.angle_beta   90.00
_cell.angle_gamma   90.00
#
_symmetry.space_group_name_H-M   'P 1'
#
loop_
_entity.id
_entity.type
_entity.pdbx_description
1 polymer ?
#
loop_
_entity_poly.entity_id
_entity_poly.type
_entity_poly.pdbx_seq_one_letter_code
_entity_poly.pdbx_strand_id
1 'polypeptide(L)'
;MRVAIALITVALALCGMISTASAEDAAKPRVFVSTDIGGSDPDDFQSMVHYLVYADHFDTEGLISSPPDKGRAEHILEAIAAYEKDYDNLRTWSTDYPTPDALRAVVRQGAIDPQPGDVPEAPSEGAKLLVERALADDPRPLYVLVWGSITDVAQAVHANPAIKTKIRVHFIGSWNTSQDRKSRNYLFNNHPDLWWIESDFTFRGMYMGGNQDGEWGNVEFPRLHVAGHGALGELFMVQKSDIKMGDTPSVLYMLHGDPATPEAEHWGGAYIRPEPEARPTYWHDSPDPALKHKDKPGAVTVNKWRVDYLEDWKHRMDRAQAKKPTP
;
A
#
# COMPACT_ATOMS: atom_id res chain seq x y z
N MET A 1 1.80 -38.54 -76.03
CA MET A 1 1.80 -38.94 -74.57
C MET A 1 2.10 -37.73 -73.72
N ARG A 2 1.08 -37.15 -73.06
CA ARG A 2 1.25 -36.04 -72.11
C ARG A 2 0.95 -36.61 -70.74
N VAL A 3 1.95 -36.58 -69.88
CA VAL A 3 1.82 -37.00 -68.46
C VAL A 3 1.43 -35.75 -67.67
N ALA A 4 0.28 -35.83 -67.02
CA ALA A 4 -0.18 -34.78 -66.09
C ALA A 4 0.29 -35.16 -64.69
N ILE A 5 1.05 -34.24 -64.03
CA ILE A 5 1.49 -34.36 -62.66
C ILE A 5 0.47 -33.60 -61.80
N ALA A 6 -0.26 -34.28 -60.93
CA ALA A 6 -1.15 -33.69 -59.94
C ALA A 6 -0.35 -33.33 -58.68
N LEU A 7 -0.33 -32.01 -58.34
CA LEU A 7 0.18 -31.53 -57.04
C LEU A 7 -0.94 -31.65 -56.02
N ILE A 8 -0.69 -32.46 -54.97
CA ILE A 8 -1.55 -32.52 -53.78
C ILE A 8 -0.99 -31.53 -52.78
N THR A 9 -1.75 -30.46 -52.52
CA THR A 9 -1.45 -29.49 -51.49
C THR A 9 -2.08 -29.97 -50.17
N VAL A 10 -1.24 -30.36 -49.23
CA VAL A 10 -1.67 -30.69 -47.86
C VAL A 10 -1.66 -29.40 -47.03
N ALA A 11 -2.84 -28.90 -46.69
CA ALA A 11 -2.99 -27.78 -45.74
C ALA A 11 -2.94 -28.33 -44.31
N LEU A 12 -1.83 -28.06 -43.58
CA LEU A 12 -1.77 -28.26 -42.14
C LEU A 12 -2.51 -27.13 -41.46
N ALA A 13 -3.66 -27.43 -40.90
CA ALA A 13 -4.34 -26.52 -39.94
C ALA A 13 -3.64 -26.62 -38.59
N LEU A 14 -2.79 -25.63 -38.23
CA LEU A 14 -2.32 -25.40 -36.88
C LEU A 14 -3.48 -24.80 -36.09
N CYS A 15 -4.18 -25.65 -35.31
CA CYS A 15 -5.11 -25.21 -34.32
C CYS A 15 -4.30 -24.73 -33.09
N GLY A 16 -4.00 -23.42 -33.02
CA GLY A 16 -3.38 -22.80 -31.85
C GLY A 16 -4.35 -22.88 -30.67
N MET A 17 -4.06 -23.74 -29.70
CA MET A 17 -4.73 -23.67 -28.40
C MET A 17 -4.29 -22.37 -27.71
N ILE A 18 -5.14 -21.36 -27.80
CA ILE A 18 -5.04 -20.17 -26.91
C ILE A 18 -5.46 -20.68 -25.53
N SER A 19 -4.48 -20.98 -24.69
CA SER A 19 -4.71 -21.20 -23.27
C SER A 19 -5.16 -19.87 -22.68
N THR A 20 -6.45 -19.73 -22.44
CA THR A 20 -6.95 -18.66 -21.57
C THR A 20 -6.51 -19.02 -20.16
N ALA A 21 -5.36 -18.48 -19.74
CA ALA A 21 -5.01 -18.47 -18.33
C ALA A 21 -6.14 -17.72 -17.62
N SER A 22 -6.91 -18.44 -16.82
CA SER A 22 -7.89 -17.83 -15.93
C SER A 22 -7.15 -16.90 -14.97
N ALA A 23 -7.72 -15.72 -14.71
CA ALA A 23 -7.17 -14.73 -13.76
C ALA A 23 -7.26 -15.20 -12.28
N GLU A 24 -7.32 -16.48 -12.04
CA GLU A 24 -7.76 -17.07 -10.76
C GLU A 24 -6.64 -17.56 -9.86
N ASP A 25 -5.34 -17.30 -10.14
CA ASP A 25 -4.24 -17.80 -9.28
C ASP A 25 -3.01 -16.86 -9.19
N ALA A 26 -3.19 -15.56 -9.28
CA ALA A 26 -2.10 -14.65 -8.89
C ALA A 26 -2.01 -14.68 -7.36
N ALA A 27 -0.91 -15.22 -6.83
CA ALA A 27 -0.66 -15.23 -5.39
C ALA A 27 -0.76 -13.81 -4.82
N LYS A 28 -1.46 -13.66 -3.68
CA LYS A 28 -1.63 -12.36 -3.01
C LYS A 28 -0.26 -11.70 -2.75
N PRO A 29 -0.13 -10.38 -2.87
CA PRO A 29 1.08 -9.70 -2.46
C PRO A 29 1.28 -9.80 -0.95
N ARG A 30 2.53 -10.05 -0.54
CA ARG A 30 2.94 -10.02 0.86
C ARG A 30 3.14 -8.57 1.27
N VAL A 31 2.43 -8.12 2.30
CA VAL A 31 2.44 -6.71 2.74
C VAL A 31 2.82 -6.59 4.21
N PHE A 32 3.67 -5.60 4.48
CA PHE A 32 4.10 -5.18 5.82
C PHE A 32 3.85 -3.69 5.96
N VAL A 33 3.11 -3.25 6.97
CA VAL A 33 2.79 -1.84 7.21
C VAL A 33 3.57 -1.33 8.42
N SER A 34 4.22 -0.17 8.26
CA SER A 34 4.88 0.59 9.32
C SER A 34 4.24 1.97 9.41
N THR A 35 3.58 2.31 10.52
CA THR A 35 2.68 3.45 10.66
C THR A 35 2.90 4.20 11.96
N ASP A 36 2.83 5.54 11.96
CA ASP A 36 2.79 6.36 13.18
C ASP A 36 1.35 6.62 13.69
N ILE A 37 0.45 5.66 13.40
CA ILE A 37 -0.96 5.66 13.82
C ILE A 37 -1.13 6.04 15.30
N GLY A 38 -2.04 6.99 15.57
CA GLY A 38 -2.22 7.59 16.91
C GLY A 38 -1.28 8.76 17.18
N GLY A 39 -0.49 9.18 16.19
CA GLY A 39 0.30 10.40 16.20
C GLY A 39 -0.55 11.67 16.12
N SER A 40 0.04 12.75 15.60
CA SER A 40 -0.61 14.06 15.53
C SER A 40 -1.60 14.21 14.36
N ASP A 41 -1.49 13.37 13.32
CA ASP A 41 -2.35 13.37 12.13
C ASP A 41 -3.27 12.13 12.14
N PRO A 42 -4.58 12.27 11.88
CA PRO A 42 -5.52 11.16 11.90
C PRO A 42 -5.52 10.31 10.61
N ASP A 43 -4.72 10.63 9.61
CA ASP A 43 -4.77 9.97 8.31
C ASP A 43 -4.29 8.50 8.34
N ASP A 44 -3.40 8.14 9.23
CA ASP A 44 -3.02 6.75 9.47
C ASP A 44 -4.19 5.87 9.91
N PHE A 45 -5.05 6.36 10.82
CA PHE A 45 -6.26 5.64 11.19
C PHE A 45 -7.21 5.46 10.00
N GLN A 46 -7.37 6.51 9.19
CA GLN A 46 -8.18 6.43 7.99
C GLN A 46 -7.61 5.44 6.98
N SER A 47 -6.30 5.46 6.78
CA SER A 47 -5.57 4.56 5.88
C SER A 47 -5.59 3.12 6.40
N MET A 48 -5.54 2.90 7.73
CA MET A 48 -5.67 1.57 8.33
C MET A 48 -7.08 1.01 8.15
N VAL A 49 -8.13 1.82 8.30
CA VAL A 49 -9.52 1.39 8.00
C VAL A 49 -9.62 0.98 6.53
N HIS A 50 -9.08 1.79 5.61
CA HIS A 50 -9.05 1.46 4.19
C HIS A 50 -8.29 0.14 3.94
N TYR A 51 -7.10 -0.03 4.51
CA TYR A 51 -6.32 -1.26 4.40
C TYR A 51 -7.09 -2.49 4.88
N LEU A 52 -7.76 -2.40 6.02
CA LEU A 52 -8.48 -3.53 6.63
C LEU A 52 -9.71 -3.98 5.82
N VAL A 53 -10.41 -3.07 5.12
CA VAL A 53 -11.51 -3.49 4.22
C VAL A 53 -11.03 -4.15 2.93
N TYR A 54 -9.73 -4.04 2.62
CA TYR A 54 -9.04 -4.74 1.52
C TYR A 54 -8.13 -5.88 2.00
N ALA A 55 -8.16 -6.25 3.28
CA ALA A 55 -7.25 -7.25 3.83
C ALA A 55 -7.36 -8.63 3.17
N ASP A 56 -8.48 -8.92 2.48
CA ASP A 56 -8.64 -10.13 1.67
C ASP A 56 -7.78 -10.16 0.39
N HIS A 57 -7.18 -9.03 0.00
CA HIS A 57 -6.26 -8.92 -1.14
C HIS A 57 -4.80 -9.18 -0.79
N PHE A 58 -4.44 -9.22 0.50
CA PHE A 58 -3.07 -9.22 0.96
C PHE A 58 -2.75 -10.41 1.88
N ASP A 59 -1.52 -10.91 1.79
CA ASP A 59 -0.90 -11.68 2.87
C ASP A 59 -0.24 -10.68 3.83
N THR A 60 -0.95 -10.33 4.91
CA THR A 60 -0.49 -9.37 5.91
C THR A 60 0.59 -10.01 6.78
N GLU A 61 1.84 -9.59 6.60
CA GLU A 61 3.02 -10.16 7.27
C GLU A 61 3.47 -9.40 8.51
N GLY A 62 3.07 -8.13 8.64
CA GLY A 62 3.37 -7.30 9.79
C GLY A 62 2.59 -6.00 9.80
N LEU A 63 2.21 -5.58 10.99
CA LEU A 63 1.59 -4.29 11.28
C LEU A 63 2.38 -3.70 12.45
N ILE A 64 3.25 -2.72 12.20
CA ILE A 64 4.08 -2.15 13.24
C ILE A 64 3.84 -0.66 13.43
N SER A 65 3.91 -0.19 14.67
CA SER A 65 3.95 1.23 14.92
C SER A 65 5.38 1.76 14.73
N SER A 66 5.51 3.01 14.29
CA SER A 66 6.79 3.68 14.07
C SER A 66 6.76 5.10 14.65
N PRO A 67 7.92 5.77 14.83
CA PRO A 67 7.91 7.19 15.17
C PRO A 67 7.38 8.03 13.99
N PRO A 68 7.06 9.31 14.20
CA PRO A 68 7.21 10.09 15.43
C PRO A 68 5.98 10.09 16.33
N ASP A 69 6.01 10.94 17.35
CA ASP A 69 4.92 11.28 18.24
C ASP A 69 4.42 10.15 19.16
N LYS A 70 3.11 10.11 19.37
CA LYS A 70 2.47 9.23 20.36
C LYS A 70 1.98 7.92 19.76
N GLY A 71 2.28 7.64 18.48
CA GLY A 71 1.88 6.41 17.81
C GLY A 71 2.40 5.18 18.57
N ARG A 72 1.55 4.19 18.75
CA ARG A 72 1.87 2.94 19.45
C ARG A 72 1.12 1.78 18.82
N ALA A 73 1.62 0.58 19.02
CA ALA A 73 0.99 -0.65 18.56
C ALA A 73 -0.45 -0.81 19.06
N GLU A 74 -0.81 -0.21 20.21
CA GLU A 74 -2.18 -0.23 20.75
C GLU A 74 -3.20 0.42 19.81
N HIS A 75 -2.82 1.46 19.03
CA HIS A 75 -3.70 2.09 18.07
C HIS A 75 -3.97 1.19 16.84
N ILE A 76 -3.00 0.36 16.45
CA ILE A 76 -3.23 -0.70 15.46
C ILE A 76 -4.23 -1.72 16.00
N LEU A 77 -4.09 -2.12 17.27
CA LEU A 77 -5.03 -3.03 17.92
C LEU A 77 -6.44 -2.45 18.04
N GLU A 78 -6.57 -1.13 18.22
CA GLU A 78 -7.85 -0.41 18.18
C GLU A 78 -8.53 -0.56 16.82
N ALA A 79 -7.80 -0.36 15.72
CA ALA A 79 -8.32 -0.56 14.38
C ALA A 79 -8.72 -2.03 14.12
N ILE A 80 -7.92 -3.00 14.60
CA ILE A 80 -8.25 -4.43 14.52
C ILE A 80 -9.49 -4.76 15.37
N ALA A 81 -9.69 -4.09 16.51
CA ALA A 81 -10.91 -4.28 17.32
C ALA A 81 -12.18 -3.76 16.61
N ALA A 82 -12.07 -2.72 15.79
CA ALA A 82 -13.17 -2.30 14.91
C ALA A 82 -13.41 -3.32 13.78
N TYR A 83 -12.34 -3.79 13.14
CA TYR A 83 -12.40 -4.85 12.13
C TYR A 83 -13.08 -6.13 12.67
N GLU A 84 -12.75 -6.54 13.90
CA GLU A 84 -13.35 -7.72 14.54
C GLU A 84 -14.87 -7.65 14.65
N LYS A 85 -15.41 -6.46 14.95
CA LYS A 85 -16.86 -6.25 15.00
C LYS A 85 -17.53 -6.41 13.64
N ASP A 86 -16.81 -6.12 12.56
CA ASP A 86 -17.32 -6.21 11.20
C ASP A 86 -16.93 -7.52 10.50
N TYR A 87 -16.08 -8.34 11.11
CA TYR A 87 -15.47 -9.52 10.51
C TYR A 87 -16.50 -10.53 9.99
N ASP A 88 -17.57 -10.79 10.74
CA ASP A 88 -18.62 -11.73 10.31
C ASP A 88 -19.34 -11.24 9.05
N ASN A 89 -19.47 -9.93 8.84
CA ASN A 89 -20.00 -9.36 7.62
C ASN A 89 -19.00 -9.49 6.46
N LEU A 90 -17.74 -9.07 6.67
CA LEU A 90 -16.67 -9.11 5.68
C LEU A 90 -16.47 -10.53 5.13
N ARG A 91 -16.35 -11.54 6.01
CA ARG A 91 -16.13 -12.94 5.61
C ARG A 91 -17.30 -13.55 4.79
N THR A 92 -18.48 -12.94 4.78
CA THR A 92 -19.59 -13.39 3.91
C THR A 92 -19.34 -13.04 2.43
N TRP A 93 -18.40 -12.12 2.16
CA TRP A 93 -18.04 -11.69 0.82
C TRP A 93 -16.79 -12.42 0.29
N SER A 94 -15.85 -12.69 1.17
CA SER A 94 -14.63 -13.44 0.85
C SER A 94 -14.16 -14.22 2.07
N THR A 95 -13.84 -15.49 1.90
CA THR A 95 -13.20 -16.32 2.94
C THR A 95 -11.73 -15.95 3.16
N ASP A 96 -11.19 -15.10 2.33
CA ASP A 96 -9.79 -14.67 2.32
C ASP A 96 -9.49 -13.55 3.31
N TYR A 97 -10.54 -12.95 3.92
CA TYR A 97 -10.32 -12.02 5.01
C TYR A 97 -9.61 -12.70 6.18
N PRO A 98 -8.44 -12.19 6.62
CA PRO A 98 -7.72 -12.77 7.74
C PRO A 98 -8.55 -12.68 9.02
N THR A 99 -8.43 -13.66 9.90
CA THR A 99 -9.09 -13.57 11.20
C THR A 99 -8.50 -12.41 12.03
N PRO A 100 -9.29 -11.78 12.91
CA PRO A 100 -8.78 -10.73 13.81
C PRO A 100 -7.56 -11.19 14.61
N ASP A 101 -7.53 -12.46 15.05
CA ASP A 101 -6.40 -13.02 15.80
C ASP A 101 -5.15 -13.18 14.91
N ALA A 102 -5.32 -13.52 13.62
CA ALA A 102 -4.20 -13.57 12.68
C ALA A 102 -3.58 -12.17 12.49
N LEU A 103 -4.41 -11.12 12.40
CA LEU A 103 -3.92 -9.73 12.33
C LEU A 103 -3.21 -9.33 13.64
N ARG A 104 -3.78 -9.64 14.81
CA ARG A 104 -3.15 -9.36 16.11
C ARG A 104 -1.79 -10.06 16.26
N ALA A 105 -1.66 -11.27 15.74
CA ALA A 105 -0.43 -12.06 15.84
C ALA A 105 0.77 -11.39 15.15
N VAL A 106 0.54 -10.53 14.16
CA VAL A 106 1.58 -9.81 13.41
C VAL A 106 1.76 -8.35 13.83
N VAL A 107 1.08 -7.90 14.90
CA VAL A 107 1.29 -6.56 15.46
C VAL A 107 2.55 -6.53 16.31
N ARG A 108 3.42 -5.53 16.12
CA ARG A 108 4.58 -5.26 16.98
C ARG A 108 4.75 -3.76 17.23
N GLN A 109 5.32 -3.43 18.36
CA GLN A 109 5.85 -2.10 18.60
C GLN A 109 7.16 -1.94 17.81
N GLY A 110 7.23 -0.94 16.95
CA GLY A 110 8.45 -0.49 16.31
C GLY A 110 9.26 0.45 17.21
N ALA A 111 10.16 1.21 16.62
CA ALA A 111 10.89 2.24 17.33
C ALA A 111 9.92 3.25 17.97
N ILE A 112 10.28 3.81 19.11
CA ILE A 112 9.51 4.83 19.82
C ILE A 112 9.92 6.23 19.34
N ASP A 113 11.22 6.42 19.19
CA ASP A 113 11.84 7.70 18.85
C ASP A 113 12.52 7.61 17.49
N PRO A 114 12.62 8.72 16.74
CA PRO A 114 13.44 8.82 15.56
C PRO A 114 14.91 8.50 15.86
N GLN A 115 15.64 8.12 14.83
CA GLN A 115 17.06 7.75 14.91
C GLN A 115 17.92 8.88 15.52
N PRO A 116 18.62 8.65 16.66
CA PRO A 116 19.39 9.71 17.31
C PRO A 116 20.75 9.97 16.67
N GLY A 117 21.34 8.99 16.01
CA GLY A 117 22.67 9.03 15.36
C GLY A 117 22.62 8.80 13.84
N ASP A 118 23.77 8.88 13.18
CA ASP A 118 23.89 8.66 11.75
C ASP A 118 23.92 7.16 11.37
N VAL A 119 24.09 6.29 12.36
CA VAL A 119 24.05 4.83 12.24
C VAL A 119 22.85 4.32 13.02
N PRO A 120 22.02 3.45 12.44
CA PRO A 120 20.87 2.89 13.13
C PRO A 120 21.25 2.15 14.42
N GLU A 121 20.41 2.31 15.43
CA GLU A 121 20.53 1.58 16.69
C GLU A 121 20.09 0.10 16.54
N ALA A 122 20.16 -0.63 17.64
CA ALA A 122 19.68 -2.00 17.70
C ALA A 122 18.19 -2.07 17.27
N PRO A 123 17.80 -3.12 16.49
CA PRO A 123 16.47 -3.20 15.91
C PRO A 123 15.39 -3.32 17.00
N SER A 124 14.30 -2.54 16.80
CA SER A 124 13.05 -2.67 17.53
C SER A 124 12.41 -4.05 17.34
N GLU A 125 11.36 -4.37 18.07
CA GLU A 125 10.59 -5.60 17.83
C GLU A 125 9.91 -5.58 16.45
N GLY A 126 9.48 -4.41 15.97
CA GLY A 126 8.96 -4.23 14.60
C GLY A 126 10.02 -4.46 13.54
N ALA A 127 11.21 -3.89 13.71
CA ALA A 127 12.34 -4.10 12.80
C ALA A 127 12.82 -5.56 12.78
N LYS A 128 12.81 -6.26 13.93
CA LYS A 128 13.11 -7.70 14.01
C LYS A 128 12.09 -8.53 13.25
N LEU A 129 10.80 -8.22 13.39
CA LEU A 129 9.74 -8.89 12.62
C LEU A 129 9.93 -8.66 11.12
N LEU A 130 10.28 -7.44 10.69
CA LEU A 130 10.55 -7.16 9.29
C LEU A 130 11.68 -8.02 8.74
N VAL A 131 12.79 -8.18 9.49
CA VAL A 131 13.89 -9.08 9.10
C VAL A 131 13.42 -10.53 9.00
N GLU A 132 12.68 -11.02 10.00
CA GLU A 132 12.14 -12.38 10.01
C GLU A 132 11.29 -12.66 8.78
N ARG A 133 10.33 -11.78 8.48
CA ARG A 133 9.40 -11.93 7.37
C ARG A 133 10.07 -11.78 6.00
N ALA A 134 11.03 -10.88 5.88
CA ALA A 134 11.80 -10.72 4.65
C ALA A 134 12.68 -11.95 4.34
N LEU A 135 13.18 -12.65 5.37
CA LEU A 135 14.00 -13.85 5.22
C LEU A 135 13.20 -15.15 5.19
N ALA A 136 11.87 -15.10 5.31
CA ALA A 136 11.05 -16.29 5.16
C ALA A 136 11.29 -16.97 3.78
N ASP A 137 11.11 -18.28 3.73
CA ASP A 137 11.24 -19.08 2.49
C ASP A 137 10.01 -18.87 1.60
N ASP A 138 9.90 -17.67 1.05
CA ASP A 138 8.87 -17.25 0.11
C ASP A 138 9.54 -16.52 -1.07
N PRO A 139 9.30 -16.95 -2.33
CA PRO A 139 9.90 -16.31 -3.50
C PRO A 139 9.34 -14.93 -3.81
N ARG A 140 8.15 -14.59 -3.28
CA ARG A 140 7.51 -13.29 -3.50
C ARG A 140 8.22 -12.19 -2.70
N PRO A 141 8.40 -10.99 -3.26
CA PRO A 141 8.91 -9.86 -2.51
C PRO A 141 7.94 -9.47 -1.39
N LEU A 142 8.47 -8.91 -0.30
CA LEU A 142 7.70 -8.30 0.78
C LEU A 142 7.57 -6.80 0.53
N TYR A 143 6.35 -6.33 0.27
CA TYR A 143 6.07 -4.90 0.11
C TYR A 143 5.92 -4.25 1.48
N VAL A 144 6.78 -3.26 1.74
CA VAL A 144 6.82 -2.53 3.02
C VAL A 144 6.24 -1.15 2.79
N LEU A 145 5.01 -0.94 3.26
CA LEU A 145 4.30 0.33 3.18
C LEU A 145 4.63 1.14 4.44
N VAL A 146 5.34 2.26 4.27
CA VAL A 146 5.83 3.08 5.38
C VAL A 146 5.05 4.38 5.42
N TRP A 147 4.22 4.55 6.45
CA TRP A 147 3.31 5.67 6.68
C TRP A 147 3.82 6.66 7.72
N GLY A 148 4.73 6.24 8.58
CA GLY A 148 5.45 7.07 9.55
C GLY A 148 6.92 7.24 9.18
N SER A 149 7.78 7.47 10.17
CA SER A 149 9.23 7.54 9.95
C SER A 149 9.79 6.20 9.48
N ILE A 150 10.81 6.25 8.61
CA ILE A 150 11.45 5.06 8.02
C ILE A 150 12.47 4.38 8.97
N THR A 151 12.41 4.70 10.25
CA THR A 151 13.35 4.27 11.30
C THR A 151 13.49 2.75 11.36
N ASP A 152 12.36 2.04 11.43
CA ASP A 152 12.35 0.57 11.57
C ASP A 152 12.92 -0.13 10.33
N VAL A 153 12.69 0.40 9.13
CA VAL A 153 13.30 -0.11 7.91
C VAL A 153 14.82 0.10 7.93
N ALA A 154 15.30 1.27 8.39
CA ALA A 154 16.72 1.54 8.51
C ALA A 154 17.39 0.60 9.53
N GLN A 155 16.77 0.38 10.68
CA GLN A 155 17.23 -0.58 11.69
C GLN A 155 17.26 -2.01 11.14
N ALA A 156 16.23 -2.44 10.43
CA ALA A 156 16.13 -3.78 9.86
C ALA A 156 17.23 -4.02 8.80
N VAL A 157 17.40 -3.07 7.87
CA VAL A 157 18.44 -3.15 6.81
C VAL A 157 19.84 -3.10 7.41
N HIS A 158 20.05 -2.29 8.46
CA HIS A 158 21.33 -2.23 9.16
C HIS A 158 21.65 -3.56 9.87
N ALA A 159 20.68 -4.12 10.59
CA ALA A 159 20.83 -5.38 11.30
C ALA A 159 21.05 -6.58 10.35
N ASN A 160 20.40 -6.57 9.21
CA ASN A 160 20.55 -7.63 8.21
C ASN A 160 20.44 -7.09 6.76
N PRO A 161 21.54 -6.66 6.16
CA PRO A 161 21.53 -6.10 4.80
C PRO A 161 21.05 -7.06 3.69
N ALA A 162 20.99 -8.37 3.96
CA ALA A 162 20.50 -9.35 2.97
C ALA A 162 19.02 -9.15 2.63
N ILE A 163 18.23 -8.52 3.52
CA ILE A 163 16.81 -8.27 3.26
C ILE A 163 16.55 -7.29 2.10
N LYS A 164 17.53 -6.45 1.72
CA LYS A 164 17.39 -5.44 0.65
C LYS A 164 16.86 -6.02 -0.67
N THR A 165 17.26 -7.24 -1.00
CA THR A 165 16.83 -7.92 -2.24
C THR A 165 15.44 -8.55 -2.09
N LYS A 166 14.91 -8.65 -0.88
CA LYS A 166 13.65 -9.31 -0.53
C LYS A 166 12.51 -8.32 -0.31
N ILE A 167 12.82 -7.07 0.06
CA ILE A 167 11.81 -6.06 0.35
C ILE A 167 11.61 -5.07 -0.80
N ARG A 168 10.41 -4.48 -0.85
CA ARG A 168 10.03 -3.40 -1.75
C ARG A 168 9.40 -2.29 -0.90
N VAL A 169 10.11 -1.19 -0.71
CA VAL A 169 9.69 -0.11 0.18
C VAL A 169 8.88 0.93 -0.57
N HIS A 170 7.67 1.23 -0.10
CA HIS A 170 6.89 2.38 -0.53
C HIS A 170 6.72 3.32 0.67
N PHE A 171 7.47 4.41 0.65
CA PHE A 171 7.57 5.35 1.76
C PHE A 171 6.79 6.63 1.47
N ILE A 172 5.85 6.98 2.34
CA ILE A 172 5.19 8.28 2.36
C ILE A 172 6.12 9.23 3.11
N GLY A 173 6.93 9.96 2.32
CA GLY A 173 7.99 10.83 2.82
C GLY A 173 7.50 12.19 3.33
N SER A 174 8.05 13.29 2.78
CA SER A 174 7.67 14.67 3.14
C SER A 174 7.82 14.95 4.65
N TRP A 175 6.71 15.00 5.40
CA TRP A 175 6.71 15.20 6.84
C TRP A 175 7.51 14.10 7.55
N ASN A 176 7.28 12.85 7.23
CA ASN A 176 7.94 11.69 7.84
C ASN A 176 9.47 11.71 7.60
N THR A 177 9.91 12.13 6.41
CA THR A 177 11.33 12.40 6.13
C THR A 177 11.88 13.50 7.05
N SER A 178 11.10 14.56 7.33
CA SER A 178 11.55 15.66 8.20
C SER A 178 11.68 15.23 9.66
N GLN A 179 10.89 14.25 10.09
CA GLN A 179 10.92 13.73 11.47
C GLN A 179 12.12 12.80 11.72
N ASP A 180 12.52 12.00 10.74
CA ASP A 180 13.73 11.15 10.84
C ASP A 180 14.59 11.20 9.57
N ARG A 181 15.26 12.33 9.36
CA ARG A 181 16.22 12.50 8.26
C ARG A 181 17.41 11.56 8.35
N LYS A 182 17.77 11.12 9.56
CA LYS A 182 18.95 10.26 9.76
C LYS A 182 18.73 8.87 9.23
N SER A 183 17.59 8.25 9.55
CA SER A 183 17.20 6.96 8.99
C SER A 183 17.04 7.01 7.47
N ARG A 184 16.34 8.04 6.97
CA ARG A 184 16.20 8.26 5.52
C ARG A 184 17.55 8.40 4.82
N ASN A 185 18.44 9.26 5.35
CA ASN A 185 19.74 9.50 4.77
C ASN A 185 20.68 8.29 4.91
N TYR A 186 20.56 7.53 6.00
CA TYR A 186 21.31 6.28 6.17
C TYR A 186 20.99 5.32 5.02
N LEU A 187 19.71 5.05 4.77
CA LEU A 187 19.28 4.18 3.67
C LEU A 187 19.73 4.74 2.31
N PHE A 188 19.47 6.01 2.08
CA PHE A 188 19.79 6.66 0.82
C PHE A 188 21.29 6.64 0.49
N ASN A 189 22.17 6.94 1.46
CA ASN A 189 23.59 7.05 1.24
C ASN A 189 24.33 5.70 1.20
N ASN A 190 23.82 4.70 1.94
CA ASN A 190 24.55 3.43 2.12
C ASN A 190 23.93 2.25 1.35
N HIS A 191 22.70 2.39 0.86
CA HIS A 191 21.97 1.29 0.20
C HIS A 191 21.37 1.71 -1.15
N PRO A 192 22.19 2.06 -2.16
CA PRO A 192 21.71 2.53 -3.46
C PRO A 192 20.95 1.46 -4.26
N ASP A 193 21.07 0.20 -3.85
CA ASP A 193 20.43 -0.97 -4.43
C ASP A 193 19.11 -1.37 -3.72
N LEU A 194 18.69 -0.64 -2.68
CA LEU A 194 17.38 -0.85 -2.06
C LEU A 194 16.27 -0.47 -3.05
N TRP A 195 15.30 -1.37 -3.25
CA TRP A 195 14.10 -1.06 -4.02
C TRP A 195 13.19 -0.13 -3.19
N TRP A 196 13.04 1.12 -3.65
CA TRP A 196 12.43 2.17 -2.84
C TRP A 196 11.68 3.20 -3.68
N ILE A 197 10.37 3.31 -3.46
CA ILE A 197 9.57 4.46 -3.87
C ILE A 197 9.51 5.43 -2.70
N GLU A 198 10.01 6.66 -2.88
CA GLU A 198 9.88 7.76 -1.94
C GLU A 198 8.87 8.77 -2.49
N SER A 199 7.68 8.81 -1.89
CA SER A 199 6.58 9.70 -2.28
C SER A 199 6.50 10.87 -1.33
N ASP A 200 7.01 12.04 -1.75
CA ASP A 200 6.98 13.27 -0.95
C ASP A 200 5.74 14.14 -1.23
N PHE A 201 5.21 14.03 -2.44
CA PHE A 201 4.10 14.88 -2.90
C PHE A 201 3.01 14.12 -3.66
N THR A 202 3.35 13.09 -4.41
CA THR A 202 2.40 12.31 -5.22
C THR A 202 1.22 11.82 -4.40
N PHE A 203 1.47 11.34 -3.17
CA PHE A 203 0.44 10.86 -2.26
C PHE A 203 -0.68 11.88 -1.97
N ARG A 204 -0.37 13.19 -2.06
CA ARG A 204 -1.35 14.26 -1.81
C ARG A 204 -2.50 14.26 -2.81
N GLY A 205 -2.33 13.59 -3.96
CA GLY A 205 -3.40 13.35 -4.92
C GLY A 205 -4.60 12.63 -4.34
N MET A 206 -4.45 11.91 -3.21
CA MET A 206 -5.56 11.28 -2.51
C MET A 206 -6.63 12.27 -2.05
N TYR A 207 -6.21 13.43 -1.54
CA TYR A 207 -7.11 14.43 -0.98
C TYR A 207 -7.05 15.81 -1.69
N MET A 208 -6.18 15.96 -2.71
CA MET A 208 -6.02 17.19 -3.49
C MET A 208 -6.28 16.93 -4.97
N GLY A 209 -7.16 17.74 -5.57
CA GLY A 209 -7.46 17.67 -6.99
C GLY A 209 -8.35 16.50 -7.38
N GLY A 210 -8.36 16.17 -8.67
CA GLY A 210 -9.28 15.19 -9.24
C GLY A 210 -10.73 15.70 -9.21
N ASN A 211 -11.67 14.80 -9.52
CA ASN A 211 -13.10 15.11 -9.41
C ASN A 211 -13.51 15.08 -7.93
N GLN A 212 -13.87 16.24 -7.37
CA GLN A 212 -14.38 16.38 -6.01
C GLN A 212 -15.83 16.90 -5.98
N ASP A 213 -16.53 16.80 -7.10
CA ASP A 213 -17.92 17.24 -7.21
C ASP A 213 -18.89 16.18 -6.64
N GLY A 214 -19.93 16.66 -5.97
CA GLY A 214 -20.98 15.81 -5.44
C GLY A 214 -20.44 14.74 -4.46
N GLU A 215 -20.82 13.49 -4.66
CA GLU A 215 -20.43 12.38 -3.79
C GLU A 215 -18.92 12.08 -3.78
N TRP A 216 -18.16 12.57 -4.75
CA TRP A 216 -16.71 12.34 -4.85
C TRP A 216 -15.88 13.34 -4.02
N GLY A 217 -16.52 14.30 -3.36
CA GLY A 217 -15.86 15.30 -2.50
C GLY A 217 -15.27 14.70 -1.23
N ASN A 218 -14.22 15.33 -0.70
CA ASN A 218 -13.55 14.86 0.53
C ASN A 218 -14.50 14.77 1.74
N VAL A 219 -15.53 15.64 1.81
CA VAL A 219 -16.51 15.66 2.90
C VAL A 219 -17.70 14.74 2.58
N GLU A 220 -18.21 14.83 1.34
CA GLU A 220 -19.44 14.12 0.97
C GLU A 220 -19.24 12.62 0.88
N PHE A 221 -18.10 12.16 0.36
CA PHE A 221 -17.86 10.74 0.20
C PHE A 221 -17.88 9.99 1.54
N PRO A 222 -17.13 10.38 2.59
CA PRO A 222 -17.21 9.70 3.88
C PRO A 222 -18.61 9.79 4.52
N ARG A 223 -19.28 10.91 4.37
CA ARG A 223 -20.63 11.10 4.90
C ARG A 223 -21.65 10.15 4.27
N LEU A 224 -21.52 9.86 2.97
CA LEU A 224 -22.46 9.02 2.22
C LEU A 224 -22.10 7.52 2.24
N HIS A 225 -20.80 7.21 2.22
CA HIS A 225 -20.32 5.87 1.90
C HIS A 225 -19.41 5.25 2.97
N VAL A 226 -19.10 5.98 4.07
CA VAL A 226 -18.29 5.46 5.18
C VAL A 226 -19.06 5.53 6.50
N ALA A 227 -19.72 6.65 6.78
CA ALA A 227 -20.54 6.81 7.99
C ALA A 227 -21.64 5.74 8.04
N GLY A 228 -21.76 5.05 9.18
CA GLY A 228 -22.73 3.98 9.36
C GLY A 228 -22.39 2.67 8.64
N HIS A 229 -21.20 2.53 8.08
CA HIS A 229 -20.72 1.30 7.44
C HIS A 229 -19.85 0.47 8.40
N GLY A 230 -20.51 -0.09 9.41
CA GLY A 230 -19.88 -0.92 10.43
C GLY A 230 -19.00 -0.16 11.41
N ALA A 231 -18.31 -0.88 12.26
CA ALA A 231 -17.41 -0.30 13.26
C ALA A 231 -16.14 0.31 12.63
N LEU A 232 -15.70 -0.18 11.48
CA LEU A 232 -14.61 0.42 10.70
C LEU A 232 -15.00 1.81 10.19
N GLY A 233 -16.22 1.94 9.64
CA GLY A 233 -16.74 3.25 9.21
C GLY A 233 -16.88 4.23 10.36
N GLU A 234 -17.38 3.77 11.51
CA GLU A 234 -17.48 4.60 12.72
C GLU A 234 -16.09 5.07 13.19
N LEU A 235 -15.10 4.17 13.22
CA LEU A 235 -13.73 4.53 13.58
C LEU A 235 -13.17 5.60 12.64
N PHE A 236 -13.35 5.44 11.32
CA PHE A 236 -12.93 6.43 10.33
C PHE A 236 -13.51 7.82 10.65
N MET A 237 -14.83 7.89 10.85
CA MET A 237 -15.55 9.15 11.07
C MET A 237 -15.18 9.83 12.39
N VAL A 238 -14.88 9.06 13.45
CA VAL A 238 -14.47 9.60 14.75
C VAL A 238 -13.08 10.24 14.66
N GLN A 239 -12.17 9.67 13.86
CA GLN A 239 -10.82 10.21 13.69
C GLN A 239 -10.85 11.52 12.90
N LYS A 240 -11.54 11.52 11.75
CA LYS A 240 -11.74 12.70 10.92
C LYS A 240 -12.88 12.46 9.93
N SER A 241 -13.80 13.41 9.83
CA SER A 241 -15.01 13.28 9.02
C SER A 241 -14.84 13.57 7.52
N ASP A 242 -13.67 14.04 7.10
CA ASP A 242 -13.32 14.27 5.70
C ASP A 242 -12.08 13.49 5.30
N ILE A 243 -11.94 13.17 4.01
CA ILE A 243 -10.79 12.42 3.49
C ILE A 243 -9.49 13.20 3.72
N LYS A 244 -8.56 12.63 4.47
CA LYS A 244 -7.16 13.01 4.55
C LYS A 244 -6.29 11.88 3.95
N MET A 245 -6.33 10.67 4.49
CA MET A 245 -5.87 9.39 3.94
C MET A 245 -4.53 9.49 3.18
N GLY A 246 -3.55 10.21 3.74
CA GLY A 246 -2.28 10.50 3.07
C GLY A 246 -1.46 9.25 2.76
N ASP A 247 -1.62 8.17 3.52
CA ASP A 247 -0.87 6.93 3.38
C ASP A 247 -1.54 5.92 2.45
N THR A 248 -2.86 6.09 2.25
CA THR A 248 -3.68 5.21 1.39
C THR A 248 -3.13 5.05 -0.03
N PRO A 249 -2.49 6.04 -0.69
CA PRO A 249 -1.89 5.81 -2.00
C PRO A 249 -0.91 4.65 -2.06
N SER A 250 -0.20 4.34 -0.98
CA SER A 250 0.66 3.16 -0.92
C SER A 250 -0.14 1.85 -1.00
N VAL A 251 -1.37 1.82 -0.44
CA VAL A 251 -2.30 0.69 -0.56
C VAL A 251 -2.93 0.65 -1.95
N LEU A 252 -3.41 1.79 -2.47
CA LEU A 252 -3.97 1.90 -3.82
C LEU A 252 -2.97 1.47 -4.91
N TYR A 253 -1.68 1.71 -4.68
CA TYR A 253 -0.59 1.25 -5.54
C TYR A 253 -0.56 -0.27 -5.67
N MET A 254 -0.90 -0.99 -4.60
CA MET A 254 -0.96 -2.46 -4.57
C MET A 254 -2.27 -3.02 -5.15
N LEU A 255 -3.33 -2.21 -5.23
CA LEU A 255 -4.66 -2.65 -5.66
C LEU A 255 -4.86 -2.58 -7.18
N HIS A 256 -4.16 -1.67 -7.87
CA HIS A 256 -4.31 -1.49 -9.31
C HIS A 256 -2.96 -1.15 -9.96
N GLY A 257 -2.61 -1.89 -11.00
CA GLY A 257 -1.31 -1.83 -11.67
C GLY A 257 -0.41 -3.00 -11.28
N ASP A 258 0.76 -3.09 -11.92
CA ASP A 258 1.80 -4.05 -11.55
C ASP A 258 2.77 -3.41 -10.53
N PRO A 259 2.73 -3.81 -9.25
CA PRO A 259 3.54 -3.16 -8.23
C PRO A 259 5.07 -3.31 -8.43
N ALA A 260 5.52 -4.11 -9.40
CA ALA A 260 6.91 -4.21 -9.78
C ALA A 260 7.37 -3.11 -10.76
N THR A 261 6.43 -2.31 -11.29
CA THR A 261 6.69 -1.30 -12.34
C THR A 261 6.29 0.12 -11.92
N PRO A 262 7.06 0.81 -11.05
CA PRO A 262 6.68 2.11 -10.48
C PRO A 262 6.45 3.24 -11.48
N GLU A 263 7.02 3.14 -12.68
CA GLU A 263 6.83 4.12 -13.75
C GLU A 263 5.48 3.96 -14.48
N ALA A 264 4.82 2.81 -14.33
CA ALA A 264 3.50 2.55 -14.91
C ALA A 264 2.38 3.24 -14.13
N GLU A 265 1.19 3.22 -14.68
CA GLU A 265 0.01 3.79 -14.03
C GLU A 265 -0.52 2.88 -12.94
N HIS A 266 -0.70 3.46 -11.74
CA HIS A 266 -1.33 2.83 -10.58
C HIS A 266 -2.33 3.82 -9.99
N TRP A 267 -3.32 3.33 -9.27
CA TRP A 267 -4.19 4.21 -8.48
C TRP A 267 -3.41 4.99 -7.41
N GLY A 268 -2.33 4.41 -6.90
CA GLY A 268 -1.42 5.04 -5.93
C GLY A 268 -0.35 5.95 -6.53
N GLY A 269 -0.40 6.20 -7.84
CA GLY A 269 0.51 7.11 -8.53
C GLY A 269 1.53 6.42 -9.43
N ALA A 270 2.22 7.24 -10.22
CA ALA A 270 3.32 6.84 -11.07
C ALA A 270 4.56 7.67 -10.71
N TYR A 271 5.72 7.04 -10.72
CA TYR A 271 6.96 7.60 -10.21
C TYR A 271 8.05 7.55 -11.28
N ILE A 272 9.11 8.32 -11.12
CA ILE A 272 10.26 8.32 -12.03
C ILE A 272 11.52 7.89 -11.30
N ARG A 273 12.53 7.41 -12.03
CA ARG A 273 13.88 7.21 -11.51
C ARG A 273 14.73 8.48 -11.71
N PRO A 274 14.97 9.28 -10.66
CA PRO A 274 15.72 10.53 -10.82
C PRO A 274 17.22 10.30 -11.07
N GLU A 275 17.78 9.18 -10.61
CA GLU A 275 19.20 8.83 -10.69
C GLU A 275 19.39 7.38 -11.18
N PRO A 276 18.93 7.02 -12.41
CA PRO A 276 18.84 5.61 -12.84
C PRO A 276 20.20 4.89 -12.91
N GLU A 277 21.29 5.59 -13.13
CA GLU A 277 22.64 4.99 -13.16
C GLU A 277 23.19 4.74 -11.76
N ALA A 278 22.98 5.69 -10.84
CA ALA A 278 23.49 5.61 -9.47
C ALA A 278 22.57 4.81 -8.54
N ARG A 279 21.26 4.85 -8.82
CA ARG A 279 20.18 4.25 -8.00
C ARG A 279 19.12 3.62 -8.90
N PRO A 280 19.39 2.48 -9.49
CA PRO A 280 18.52 1.85 -10.50
C PRO A 280 17.17 1.38 -9.93
N THR A 281 17.08 1.25 -8.60
CA THR A 281 15.90 0.75 -7.87
C THR A 281 15.31 1.80 -6.92
N TYR A 282 15.53 3.08 -7.21
CA TYR A 282 14.97 4.20 -6.45
C TYR A 282 14.07 5.05 -7.34
N TRP A 283 12.85 5.29 -6.87
CA TRP A 283 11.84 6.11 -7.55
C TRP A 283 11.35 7.25 -6.68
N HIS A 284 10.98 8.35 -7.32
CA HIS A 284 10.53 9.56 -6.67
C HIS A 284 9.40 10.24 -7.47
N ASP A 285 8.79 11.27 -6.90
CA ASP A 285 7.75 12.07 -7.55
C ASP A 285 8.21 12.63 -8.90
N SER A 286 7.33 12.59 -9.91
CA SER A 286 7.63 13.19 -11.21
C SER A 286 7.67 14.73 -11.12
N PRO A 287 8.75 15.39 -11.55
CA PRO A 287 8.83 16.84 -11.60
C PRO A 287 8.06 17.46 -12.77
N ASP A 288 7.46 16.64 -13.66
CA ASP A 288 6.74 17.10 -14.85
C ASP A 288 5.64 18.10 -14.44
N PRO A 289 5.65 19.34 -14.98
CA PRO A 289 4.63 20.33 -14.69
C PRO A 289 3.20 19.89 -15.03
N ALA A 290 3.02 19.00 -16.03
CA ALA A 290 1.71 18.48 -16.43
C ALA A 290 1.12 17.52 -15.37
N LEU A 291 1.96 16.94 -14.53
CA LEU A 291 1.56 16.01 -13.47
C LEU A 291 1.44 16.67 -12.09
N LYS A 292 1.61 18.00 -12.02
CA LYS A 292 1.45 18.76 -10.77
C LYS A 292 0.00 19.13 -10.54
N HIS A 293 -0.44 18.99 -9.30
CA HIS A 293 -1.63 19.69 -8.82
C HIS A 293 -1.16 20.84 -7.91
N LYS A 294 -1.38 22.11 -8.33
CA LYS A 294 -0.78 23.29 -7.69
C LYS A 294 0.75 23.15 -7.59
N ASP A 295 1.28 23.14 -6.37
CA ASP A 295 2.72 23.00 -6.09
C ASP A 295 3.16 21.54 -5.78
N LYS A 296 2.28 20.55 -5.98
CA LYS A 296 2.52 19.15 -5.61
C LYS A 296 2.90 18.31 -6.83
N PRO A 297 4.21 18.01 -7.03
CA PRO A 297 4.68 17.13 -8.09
C PRO A 297 4.02 15.75 -8.03
N GLY A 298 3.70 15.18 -9.18
CA GLY A 298 3.16 13.83 -9.30
C GLY A 298 1.70 13.65 -8.84
N ALA A 299 1.09 14.59 -8.10
CA ALA A 299 -0.22 14.42 -7.50
C ALA A 299 -1.35 14.10 -8.49
N VAL A 300 -1.22 14.54 -9.76
CA VAL A 300 -2.17 14.22 -10.83
C VAL A 300 -2.18 12.73 -11.14
N THR A 301 -1.07 12.02 -10.96
CA THR A 301 -0.99 10.58 -11.24
C THR A 301 -1.85 9.74 -10.30
N VAL A 302 -2.19 10.26 -9.11
CA VAL A 302 -3.15 9.68 -8.17
C VAL A 302 -4.56 10.23 -8.42
N ASN A 303 -4.72 11.56 -8.39
CA ASN A 303 -6.05 12.17 -8.37
C ASN A 303 -6.86 12.00 -9.64
N LYS A 304 -6.23 11.69 -10.79
CA LYS A 304 -6.95 11.35 -12.02
C LYS A 304 -7.83 10.10 -11.88
N TRP A 305 -7.47 9.19 -10.96
CA TRP A 305 -8.18 7.95 -10.68
C TRP A 305 -9.22 8.08 -9.55
N ARG A 306 -9.47 9.33 -9.08
CA ARG A 306 -10.27 9.54 -7.87
C ARG A 306 -11.63 8.85 -7.90
N VAL A 307 -12.34 8.96 -8.98
CA VAL A 307 -13.67 8.32 -9.11
C VAL A 307 -13.53 6.80 -9.06
N ASP A 308 -12.54 6.23 -9.75
CA ASP A 308 -12.36 4.80 -9.87
C ASP A 308 -12.06 4.17 -8.49
N TYR A 309 -11.07 4.69 -7.77
CA TYR A 309 -10.71 4.11 -6.47
C TYR A 309 -11.74 4.41 -5.37
N LEU A 310 -12.48 5.52 -5.45
CA LEU A 310 -13.54 5.80 -4.48
C LEU A 310 -14.78 4.94 -4.74
N GLU A 311 -15.14 4.68 -6.00
CA GLU A 311 -16.24 3.76 -6.33
C GLU A 311 -15.92 2.33 -5.88
N ASP A 312 -14.69 1.86 -6.07
CA ASP A 312 -14.27 0.56 -5.56
C ASP A 312 -14.31 0.53 -4.03
N TRP A 313 -13.78 1.58 -3.36
CA TRP A 313 -13.79 1.66 -1.90
C TRP A 313 -15.21 1.72 -1.31
N LYS A 314 -16.14 2.41 -1.94
CA LYS A 314 -17.57 2.42 -1.57
C LYS A 314 -18.13 1.00 -1.48
N HIS A 315 -17.89 0.19 -2.51
CA HIS A 315 -18.30 -1.21 -2.53
C HIS A 315 -17.61 -2.06 -1.44
N ARG A 316 -16.38 -1.69 -1.06
CA ARG A 316 -15.67 -2.35 0.03
C ARG A 316 -16.26 -1.99 1.39
N MET A 317 -16.60 -0.72 1.60
CA MET A 317 -17.25 -0.28 2.84
C MET A 317 -18.62 -0.94 3.04
N ASP A 318 -19.38 -1.17 1.96
CA ASP A 318 -20.66 -1.91 2.02
C ASP A 318 -20.50 -3.31 2.65
N ARG A 319 -19.32 -3.92 2.53
CA ARG A 319 -19.04 -5.25 3.08
C ARG A 319 -18.96 -5.29 4.61
N ALA A 320 -18.65 -4.17 5.24
CA ALA A 320 -18.60 -4.04 6.69
C ALA A 320 -20.02 -4.04 7.32
N GLN A 321 -21.06 -3.80 6.52
CA GLN A 321 -22.45 -3.84 6.98
C GLN A 321 -23.03 -5.26 6.91
N ALA A 322 -23.98 -5.54 7.81
CA ALA A 322 -24.79 -6.73 7.69
C ALA A 322 -25.56 -6.73 6.35
N LYS A 323 -25.53 -7.84 5.62
CA LYS A 323 -26.33 -7.99 4.40
C LYS A 323 -27.80 -7.73 4.75
N LYS A 324 -28.42 -6.76 4.06
CA LYS A 324 -29.87 -6.59 4.18
C LYS A 324 -30.54 -7.88 3.73
N PRO A 325 -31.55 -8.41 4.47
CA PRO A 325 -32.34 -9.54 3.99
C PRO A 325 -32.84 -9.22 2.59
N THR A 326 -32.62 -10.13 1.67
CA THR A 326 -33.23 -10.01 0.33
C THR A 326 -34.75 -10.09 0.54
N PRO A 327 -35.56 -9.14 0.02
CA PRO A 327 -37.00 -9.10 0.22
C PRO A 327 -37.70 -10.32 -0.39
#